data_729f01045a0575341b4f1d9e0849458c
#
_entry.id   729f01045a0575341b4f1d9e0849458c
#
_cell.length_a   1.000
_cell.length_b   1.000
_cell.length_c   1.000
_cell.angle_alpha   90.00
_cell.angle_beta   90.00
_cell.angle_gamma   90.00
#
_symmetry.space_group_name_H-M   'P 1'
#
loop_
_entity.id
_entity.type
_entity.pdbx_description
1 polymer ?
#
loop_
_entity_poly.entity_id
_entity_poly.type
_entity_poly.pdbx_seq_one_letter_code
_entity_poly.pdbx_strand_id
1 'polypeptide(L)'
;MVYDYQIRVTPQQAYCEQTIAEFIAKEKGLDARTLKGVRVLRKSIDARQRVIYINLSVRVYVNEMPPEDMYSPIEYHDVSEKKTVVVVGAGPAGLFASLRLIEQGLRPVVVERGKDVHERKKDIALISRTHKVDAESNYCFGEGGAGAYSDGKLYTRSKKRGNIGKILSVFCQHGASQSILSDVHPHIGTDRLPKVIENIRHTILRSGGEVHFNTKMTSLQIVGDMVTGIKAVNTITGKETEYSGPVILATGHSARDVYRYLHGSSIEIQQKGIAVGVRLEHPSELIDRIQYHN
;
A
#
# COMPACT_ATOMS: atom_id res chain seq x y z
N MET A 1 -0.24 33.20 -9.02
CA MET A 1 0.73 32.71 -10.03
C MET A 1 1.49 31.53 -9.44
N VAL A 2 1.72 30.48 -10.23
CA VAL A 2 2.41 29.26 -9.80
C VAL A 2 3.67 29.04 -10.61
N TYR A 3 4.79 28.72 -9.93
CA TYR A 3 6.08 28.47 -10.57
C TYR A 3 6.66 27.16 -10.08
N ASP A 4 7.24 26.36 -10.98
CA ASP A 4 7.94 25.13 -10.64
C ASP A 4 9.45 25.36 -10.76
N TYR A 5 10.20 25.02 -9.68
CA TYR A 5 11.65 25.16 -9.63
C TYR A 5 12.30 23.82 -9.27
N GLN A 6 13.51 23.62 -9.81
CA GLN A 6 14.44 22.61 -9.34
C GLN A 6 15.56 23.31 -8.58
N ILE A 7 15.77 22.92 -7.32
CA ILE A 7 16.78 23.50 -6.44
C ILE A 7 17.61 22.41 -5.79
N ARG A 8 18.85 22.75 -5.48
CA ARG A 8 19.78 21.91 -4.71
C ARG A 8 20.15 22.66 -3.45
N VAL A 9 19.79 22.13 -2.30
CA VAL A 9 19.89 22.80 -1.00
C VAL A 9 20.60 21.93 0.02
N THR A 10 21.08 22.52 1.11
CA THR A 10 21.60 21.77 2.26
C THR A 10 20.44 21.12 3.05
N PRO A 11 20.72 20.09 3.89
CA PRO A 11 19.70 19.53 4.78
C PRO A 11 18.98 20.56 5.65
N GLN A 12 19.70 21.57 6.16
CA GLN A 12 19.14 22.66 6.97
C GLN A 12 18.14 23.51 6.15
N GLN A 13 18.47 23.82 4.92
CA GLN A 13 17.60 24.59 4.02
C GLN A 13 16.39 23.79 3.56
N ALA A 14 16.48 22.45 3.54
CA ALA A 14 15.40 21.54 3.17
C ALA A 14 14.56 21.09 4.38
N TYR A 15 14.77 21.66 5.58
CA TYR A 15 14.20 21.17 6.81
C TYR A 15 12.67 21.27 6.85
N CYS A 16 12.12 22.40 6.44
CA CYS A 16 10.67 22.63 6.40
C CYS A 16 10.28 23.53 5.22
N GLU A 17 8.98 23.65 4.96
CA GLU A 17 8.47 24.51 3.87
C GLU A 17 8.90 25.98 4.02
N GLN A 18 9.01 26.48 5.25
CA GLN A 18 9.44 27.86 5.51
C GLN A 18 10.90 28.09 5.08
N THR A 19 11.84 27.22 5.48
CA THR A 19 13.25 27.34 5.11
C THR A 19 13.46 27.20 3.60
N ILE A 20 12.66 26.37 2.93
CA ILE A 20 12.65 26.24 1.48
C ILE A 20 12.13 27.54 0.84
N ALA A 21 11.05 28.12 1.36
CA ALA A 21 10.49 29.38 0.86
C ALA A 21 11.48 30.54 0.99
N GLU A 22 12.15 30.67 2.13
CA GLU A 22 13.19 31.67 2.38
C GLU A 22 14.36 31.54 1.39
N PHE A 23 14.82 30.30 1.16
CA PHE A 23 15.86 30.02 0.17
C PHE A 23 15.44 30.44 -1.25
N ILE A 24 14.22 30.08 -1.67
CA ILE A 24 13.69 30.38 -3.00
C ILE A 24 13.52 31.89 -3.18
N ALA A 25 12.95 32.58 -2.16
CA ALA A 25 12.78 34.03 -2.20
C ALA A 25 14.11 34.73 -2.48
N LYS A 26 15.17 34.33 -1.76
CA LYS A 26 16.51 34.88 -1.92
C LYS A 26 17.13 34.53 -3.29
N GLU A 27 17.05 33.25 -3.68
CA GLU A 27 17.72 32.80 -4.92
C GLU A 27 17.04 33.33 -6.19
N LYS A 28 15.71 33.43 -6.19
CA LYS A 28 14.89 33.84 -7.34
C LYS A 28 14.48 35.32 -7.32
N GLY A 29 14.87 36.06 -6.29
CA GLY A 29 14.54 37.49 -6.16
C GLY A 29 13.04 37.75 -5.97
N LEU A 30 12.31 36.81 -5.32
CA LEU A 30 10.89 36.95 -5.06
C LEU A 30 10.66 37.68 -3.73
N ASP A 31 9.62 38.55 -3.67
CA ASP A 31 9.23 39.16 -2.40
C ASP A 31 8.59 38.10 -1.50
N ALA A 32 9.23 37.82 -0.35
CA ALA A 32 8.79 36.83 0.62
C ALA A 32 7.34 37.04 1.07
N ARG A 33 6.83 38.28 1.09
CA ARG A 33 5.45 38.61 1.46
C ARG A 33 4.42 38.12 0.46
N THR A 34 4.82 37.95 -0.80
CA THR A 34 3.95 37.44 -1.88
C THR A 34 3.93 35.92 -1.94
N LEU A 35 4.89 35.25 -1.32
CA LEU A 35 4.94 33.78 -1.24
C LEU A 35 3.88 33.29 -0.23
N LYS A 36 2.85 32.60 -0.73
CA LYS A 36 1.76 32.07 0.10
C LYS A 36 1.96 30.59 0.48
N GLY A 37 2.87 29.88 -0.21
CA GLY A 37 3.26 28.53 0.12
C GLY A 37 4.23 27.92 -0.88
N VAL A 38 4.88 26.86 -0.44
CA VAL A 38 5.77 26.02 -1.25
C VAL A 38 5.35 24.58 -1.08
N ARG A 39 5.22 23.85 -2.18
CA ARG A 39 4.95 22.42 -2.17
C ARG A 39 6.12 21.64 -2.74
N VAL A 40 6.63 20.69 -2.01
CA VAL A 40 7.67 19.77 -2.49
C VAL A 40 7.01 18.71 -3.38
N LEU A 41 7.32 18.73 -4.67
CA LEU A 41 6.81 17.76 -5.65
C LEU A 41 7.70 16.52 -5.73
N ARG A 42 9.02 16.70 -5.47
CA ARG A 42 9.98 15.59 -5.46
C ARG A 42 11.16 15.94 -4.56
N LYS A 43 11.58 14.95 -3.76
CA LYS A 43 12.70 15.06 -2.84
C LYS A 43 13.64 13.87 -2.97
N SER A 44 14.93 14.12 -3.11
CA SER A 44 15.96 13.09 -3.11
C SER A 44 17.23 13.56 -2.41
N ILE A 45 17.90 12.63 -1.71
CA ILE A 45 19.18 12.89 -1.04
C ILE A 45 20.31 12.61 -2.04
N ASP A 46 21.26 13.52 -2.13
CA ASP A 46 22.52 13.36 -2.85
C ASP A 46 23.68 13.35 -1.88
N ALA A 47 24.11 12.16 -1.47
CA ALA A 47 25.22 11.92 -0.56
C ALA A 47 26.47 11.35 -1.27
N ARG A 48 26.61 11.55 -2.59
CA ARG A 48 27.76 11.07 -3.37
C ARG A 48 29.05 11.87 -3.12
N GLN A 49 28.94 13.04 -2.52
CA GLN A 49 30.06 13.90 -2.17
C GLN A 49 30.12 14.09 -0.65
N ARG A 50 31.25 14.61 -0.15
CA ARG A 50 31.44 14.89 1.27
C ARG A 50 30.35 15.80 1.87
N VAL A 51 29.88 16.78 1.08
CA VAL A 51 28.74 17.63 1.47
C VAL A 51 27.46 16.98 0.95
N ILE A 52 26.54 16.72 1.86
CA ILE A 52 25.22 16.15 1.54
C ILE A 52 24.32 17.28 1.03
N TYR A 53 23.65 17.02 -0.07
CA TYR A 53 22.65 17.91 -0.64
C TYR A 53 21.30 17.24 -0.77
N ILE A 54 20.24 18.03 -0.74
CA ILE A 54 18.88 17.63 -1.04
C ILE A 54 18.48 18.24 -2.37
N ASN A 55 18.14 17.41 -3.35
CA ASN A 55 17.57 17.86 -4.61
C ASN A 55 16.05 17.91 -4.46
N LEU A 56 15.47 19.07 -4.68
CA LEU A 56 14.04 19.31 -4.60
C LEU A 56 13.49 19.78 -5.95
N SER A 57 12.34 19.24 -6.35
CA SER A 57 11.44 19.88 -7.30
C SER A 57 10.31 20.48 -6.48
N VAL A 58 10.08 21.76 -6.61
CA VAL A 58 9.13 22.50 -5.77
C VAL A 58 8.18 23.33 -6.61
N ARG A 59 6.95 23.45 -6.14
CA ARG A 59 5.93 24.36 -6.67
C ARG A 59 5.73 25.51 -5.71
N VAL A 60 5.84 26.73 -6.22
CA VAL A 60 5.78 27.97 -5.46
C VAL A 60 4.50 28.73 -5.83
N TYR A 61 3.74 29.12 -4.82
CA TYR A 61 2.49 29.85 -4.95
C TYR A 61 2.70 31.32 -4.58
N VAL A 62 2.58 32.19 -5.57
CA VAL A 62 2.74 33.66 -5.43
C VAL A 62 1.38 34.34 -5.52
N ASN A 63 0.98 35.04 -4.45
CA ASN A 63 -0.33 35.69 -4.30
C ASN A 63 -1.55 34.76 -4.40
N GLU A 64 -1.36 33.47 -4.25
CA GLU A 64 -2.45 32.48 -4.17
C GLU A 64 -2.07 31.38 -3.19
N MET A 65 -3.07 30.83 -2.48
CA MET A 65 -2.84 29.77 -1.51
C MET A 65 -2.65 28.41 -2.21
N PRO A 66 -1.73 27.55 -1.70
CA PRO A 66 -1.65 26.19 -2.17
C PRO A 66 -2.94 25.42 -1.85
N PRO A 67 -3.32 24.40 -2.64
CA PRO A 67 -4.42 23.51 -2.30
C PRO A 67 -4.12 22.80 -0.97
N GLU A 68 -5.18 22.45 -0.23
CA GLU A 68 -5.05 21.80 1.08
C GLU A 68 -4.35 20.43 0.92
N ASP A 69 -4.81 19.61 -0.01
CA ASP A 69 -4.25 18.30 -0.31
C ASP A 69 -3.38 18.30 -1.57
N MET A 70 -2.33 17.47 -1.56
CA MET A 70 -1.47 17.22 -2.73
C MET A 70 -2.09 16.23 -3.73
N TYR A 71 -3.27 15.70 -3.46
CA TYR A 71 -4.00 14.73 -4.30
C TYR A 71 -5.50 15.03 -4.27
N SER A 72 -6.23 14.53 -5.26
CA SER A 72 -7.69 14.55 -5.27
C SER A 72 -8.22 13.27 -4.63
N PRO A 73 -9.02 13.36 -3.56
CA PRO A 73 -9.64 12.19 -2.95
C PRO A 73 -10.53 11.43 -3.95
N ILE A 74 -10.56 10.12 -3.82
CA ILE A 74 -11.46 9.26 -4.60
C ILE A 74 -12.76 9.12 -3.82
N GLU A 75 -13.87 9.36 -4.49
CA GLU A 75 -15.20 9.12 -3.92
C GLU A 75 -15.57 7.64 -4.07
N TYR A 76 -15.95 7.03 -2.94
CA TYR A 76 -16.42 5.65 -2.85
C TYR A 76 -17.92 5.67 -2.54
N HIS A 77 -18.73 5.41 -3.56
CA HIS A 77 -20.19 5.41 -3.42
C HIS A 77 -20.70 4.09 -2.86
N ASP A 78 -21.96 4.08 -2.41
CA ASP A 78 -22.64 2.89 -1.94
C ASP A 78 -22.89 1.89 -3.10
N VAL A 79 -22.45 0.65 -2.86
CA VAL A 79 -22.56 -0.48 -3.78
C VAL A 79 -23.32 -1.67 -3.18
N SER A 80 -24.01 -1.49 -2.06
CA SER A 80 -24.71 -2.56 -1.33
C SER A 80 -25.67 -3.39 -2.21
N GLU A 81 -26.38 -2.72 -3.12
CA GLU A 81 -27.34 -3.34 -4.05
C GLU A 81 -26.74 -3.63 -5.45
N LYS A 82 -25.42 -3.57 -5.59
CA LYS A 82 -24.75 -3.80 -6.88
C LYS A 82 -24.32 -5.25 -7.06
N LYS A 83 -23.95 -5.60 -8.30
CA LYS A 83 -23.45 -6.94 -8.63
C LYS A 83 -22.22 -7.29 -7.79
N THR A 84 -22.27 -8.46 -7.16
CA THR A 84 -21.20 -8.96 -6.30
C THR A 84 -20.02 -9.47 -7.12
N VAL A 85 -18.81 -9.19 -6.63
CA VAL A 85 -17.55 -9.79 -7.07
C VAL A 85 -16.84 -10.34 -5.84
N VAL A 86 -16.50 -11.61 -5.86
CA VAL A 86 -15.79 -12.28 -4.74
C VAL A 86 -14.29 -12.02 -4.87
N VAL A 87 -13.67 -11.54 -3.80
CA VAL A 87 -12.23 -11.28 -3.73
C VAL A 87 -11.61 -12.21 -2.69
N VAL A 88 -10.74 -13.12 -3.14
CA VAL A 88 -10.08 -14.10 -2.27
C VAL A 88 -8.73 -13.57 -1.83
N GLY A 89 -8.63 -13.16 -0.57
CA GLY A 89 -7.46 -12.60 0.09
C GLY A 89 -7.59 -11.10 0.37
N ALA A 90 -7.37 -10.69 1.62
CA ALA A 90 -7.34 -9.30 2.08
C ALA A 90 -5.91 -8.72 2.13
N GLY A 91 -5.00 -9.21 1.30
CA GLY A 91 -3.68 -8.61 1.08
C GLY A 91 -3.77 -7.33 0.25
N PRO A 92 -2.62 -6.69 -0.07
CA PRO A 92 -2.63 -5.44 -0.84
C PRO A 92 -3.40 -5.55 -2.17
N ALA A 93 -3.23 -6.65 -2.91
CA ALA A 93 -3.93 -6.86 -4.18
C ALA A 93 -5.45 -6.93 -3.98
N GLY A 94 -5.94 -7.67 -2.98
CA GLY A 94 -7.37 -7.80 -2.70
C GLY A 94 -8.01 -6.52 -2.20
N LEU A 95 -7.34 -5.80 -1.28
CA LEU A 95 -7.83 -4.53 -0.77
C LEU A 95 -7.94 -3.46 -1.87
N PHE A 96 -6.91 -3.32 -2.72
CA PHE A 96 -6.95 -2.39 -3.84
C PHE A 96 -7.93 -2.82 -4.94
N ALA A 97 -8.06 -4.14 -5.19
CA ALA A 97 -9.10 -4.66 -6.09
C ALA A 97 -10.50 -4.31 -5.57
N SER A 98 -10.75 -4.44 -4.27
CA SER A 98 -12.03 -4.11 -3.65
C SER A 98 -12.37 -2.63 -3.77
N LEU A 99 -11.41 -1.73 -3.49
CA LEU A 99 -11.60 -0.29 -3.72
C LEU A 99 -11.89 0.01 -5.20
N ARG A 100 -11.17 -0.66 -6.11
CA ARG A 100 -11.40 -0.46 -7.55
C ARG A 100 -12.75 -0.98 -8.02
N LEU A 101 -13.25 -2.07 -7.44
CA LEU A 101 -14.60 -2.59 -7.71
C LEU A 101 -15.66 -1.55 -7.29
N ILE A 102 -15.52 -0.95 -6.12
CA ILE A 102 -16.43 0.12 -5.65
C ILE A 102 -16.42 1.30 -6.61
N GLU A 103 -15.25 1.76 -7.07
CA GLU A 103 -15.15 2.81 -8.11
C GLU A 103 -15.88 2.45 -9.41
N GLN A 104 -16.01 1.16 -9.73
CA GLN A 104 -16.70 0.65 -10.92
C GLN A 104 -18.18 0.33 -10.65
N GLY A 105 -18.71 0.66 -9.46
CA GLY A 105 -20.09 0.36 -9.09
C GLY A 105 -20.35 -1.13 -8.89
N LEU A 106 -19.36 -1.89 -8.44
CA LEU A 106 -19.45 -3.32 -8.13
C LEU A 106 -19.24 -3.55 -6.65
N ARG A 107 -19.97 -4.51 -6.07
CA ARG A 107 -19.91 -4.85 -4.64
C ARG A 107 -18.82 -5.89 -4.38
N PRO A 108 -17.73 -5.56 -3.68
CA PRO A 108 -16.74 -6.53 -3.27
C PRO A 108 -17.22 -7.35 -2.07
N VAL A 109 -17.05 -8.67 -2.12
CA VAL A 109 -17.17 -9.59 -0.99
C VAL A 109 -15.81 -10.24 -0.81
N VAL A 110 -15.08 -9.78 0.21
CA VAL A 110 -13.71 -10.23 0.49
C VAL A 110 -13.74 -11.40 1.45
N VAL A 111 -13.04 -12.48 1.12
CA VAL A 111 -12.82 -13.62 2.02
C VAL A 111 -11.33 -13.71 2.34
N GLU A 112 -10.97 -13.70 3.64
CA GLU A 112 -9.61 -13.79 4.12
C GLU A 112 -9.48 -14.96 5.10
N ARG A 113 -8.52 -15.84 4.84
CA ARG A 113 -8.30 -17.05 5.65
C ARG A 113 -7.81 -16.74 7.07
N GLY A 114 -7.03 -15.66 7.20
CA GLY A 114 -6.49 -15.22 8.47
C GLY A 114 -7.39 -14.22 9.17
N LYS A 115 -6.81 -13.59 10.20
CA LYS A 115 -7.48 -12.62 11.06
C LYS A 115 -7.30 -11.19 10.55
N ASP A 116 -8.06 -10.26 11.14
CA ASP A 116 -7.84 -8.83 10.94
C ASP A 116 -6.45 -8.38 11.44
N VAL A 117 -6.05 -7.20 11.05
CA VAL A 117 -4.70 -6.69 11.33
C VAL A 117 -4.36 -6.59 12.82
N HIS A 118 -5.32 -6.41 13.72
CA HIS A 118 -5.06 -6.32 15.16
C HIS A 118 -4.89 -7.70 15.80
N GLU A 119 -5.81 -8.63 15.53
CA GLU A 119 -5.74 -10.00 16.05
C GLU A 119 -4.52 -10.75 15.46
N ARG A 120 -4.23 -10.56 14.18
CA ARG A 120 -3.05 -11.11 13.53
C ARG A 120 -1.73 -10.67 14.17
N LYS A 121 -1.66 -9.43 14.70
CA LYS A 121 -0.49 -8.94 15.43
C LYS A 121 -0.15 -9.82 16.65
N LYS A 122 -1.18 -10.35 17.32
CA LYS A 122 -1.00 -11.26 18.45
C LYS A 122 -0.39 -12.60 18.01
N ASP A 123 -0.86 -13.15 16.89
CA ASP A 123 -0.33 -14.40 16.33
C ASP A 123 1.14 -14.25 15.91
N ILE A 124 1.49 -13.13 15.31
CA ILE A 124 2.90 -12.82 14.94
C ILE A 124 3.79 -12.68 16.19
N ALA A 125 3.29 -12.03 17.24
CA ALA A 125 4.02 -11.94 18.51
C ALA A 125 4.26 -13.30 19.14
N LEU A 126 3.32 -14.27 19.00
CA LEU A 126 3.50 -15.63 19.47
C LEU A 126 4.61 -16.38 18.71
N ILE A 127 4.76 -16.15 17.41
CA ILE A 127 5.85 -16.75 16.63
C ILE A 127 7.22 -16.36 17.23
N SER A 128 7.42 -15.08 17.53
CA SER A 128 8.67 -14.59 18.10
C SER A 128 8.94 -15.10 19.53
N ARG A 129 7.87 -15.33 20.31
CA ARG A 129 7.99 -15.73 21.74
C ARG A 129 8.06 -17.25 21.92
N THR A 130 7.31 -17.99 21.15
CA THR A 130 7.07 -19.43 21.37
C THR A 130 7.43 -20.32 20.19
N HIS A 131 7.84 -19.72 19.05
CA HIS A 131 8.08 -20.41 17.77
C HIS A 131 6.87 -21.18 17.22
N LYS A 132 5.66 -20.89 17.74
CA LYS A 132 4.42 -21.51 17.25
C LYS A 132 3.84 -20.65 16.14
N VAL A 133 3.58 -21.27 14.98
CA VAL A 133 3.01 -20.61 13.81
C VAL A 133 1.57 -21.07 13.67
N ASP A 134 0.62 -20.13 13.67
CA ASP A 134 -0.74 -20.41 13.24
C ASP A 134 -0.76 -20.61 11.72
N ALA A 135 -1.29 -21.72 11.25
CA ALA A 135 -1.27 -22.08 9.84
C ALA A 135 -2.09 -21.12 8.95
N GLU A 136 -3.11 -20.50 9.51
CA GLU A 136 -4.03 -19.63 8.79
C GLU A 136 -3.84 -18.14 9.09
N SER A 137 -3.09 -17.78 10.17
CA SER A 137 -2.83 -16.38 10.57
C SER A 137 -1.38 -16.20 11.00
N ASN A 138 -0.54 -15.62 10.12
CA ASN A 138 0.90 -15.52 10.34
C ASN A 138 1.52 -14.39 9.46
N TYR A 139 2.83 -14.40 9.19
CA TYR A 139 3.46 -13.43 8.30
C TYR A 139 2.97 -13.48 6.85
N CYS A 140 2.44 -14.61 6.38
CA CYS A 140 1.97 -14.78 5.00
C CYS A 140 0.47 -14.51 4.84
N PHE A 141 -0.33 -14.82 5.86
CA PHE A 141 -1.79 -14.83 5.81
C PHE A 141 -2.39 -13.88 6.85
N GLY A 142 -3.52 -13.29 6.50
CA GLY A 142 -4.25 -12.29 7.27
C GLY A 142 -4.26 -10.92 6.60
N GLU A 143 -5.09 -10.04 7.12
CA GLU A 143 -5.33 -8.70 6.58
C GLU A 143 -4.05 -7.92 6.35
N GLY A 144 -3.95 -7.24 5.19
CA GLY A 144 -2.78 -6.48 4.77
C GLY A 144 -1.64 -7.32 4.19
N GLY A 145 -1.75 -8.67 4.20
CA GLY A 145 -0.79 -9.58 3.58
C GLY A 145 0.59 -9.57 4.25
N ALA A 146 1.61 -10.08 3.56
CA ALA A 146 2.96 -10.25 4.09
C ALA A 146 3.68 -8.94 4.49
N GLY A 147 3.24 -7.80 3.95
CA GLY A 147 3.83 -6.49 4.21
C GLY A 147 3.24 -5.71 5.38
N ALA A 148 2.15 -6.17 5.99
CA ALA A 148 1.38 -5.38 6.96
C ALA A 148 2.19 -4.86 8.16
N TYR A 149 3.21 -5.58 8.59
CA TYR A 149 4.08 -5.22 9.72
C TYR A 149 5.51 -4.89 9.30
N SER A 150 5.72 -4.57 8.04
CA SER A 150 6.96 -4.00 7.53
C SER A 150 6.94 -2.47 7.65
N ASP A 151 8.04 -1.82 7.27
CA ASP A 151 8.10 -0.36 7.17
C ASP A 151 7.29 0.20 5.99
N GLY A 152 6.68 -0.66 5.18
CA GLY A 152 5.82 -0.27 4.06
C GLY A 152 6.56 0.50 2.99
N LYS A 153 7.71 -0.03 2.53
CA LYS A 153 8.44 0.53 1.39
C LYS A 153 7.58 0.49 0.13
N LEU A 154 7.39 1.65 -0.49
CA LEU A 154 6.52 1.84 -1.66
C LEU A 154 7.31 2.05 -2.96
N TYR A 155 8.64 1.98 -2.90
CA TYR A 155 9.47 2.16 -4.08
C TYR A 155 9.28 1.03 -5.09
N THR A 156 9.08 1.40 -6.34
CA THR A 156 9.06 0.46 -7.47
C THR A 156 9.88 0.99 -8.65
N ARG A 157 10.57 0.09 -9.32
CA ARG A 157 11.25 0.39 -10.60
C ARG A 157 10.29 0.31 -11.79
N SER A 158 9.15 -0.35 -11.64
CA SER A 158 8.15 -0.51 -12.70
C SER A 158 7.33 0.77 -12.86
N LYS A 159 7.59 1.50 -13.95
CA LYS A 159 6.82 2.71 -14.32
C LYS A 159 5.92 2.48 -15.55
N LYS A 160 5.97 1.28 -16.14
CA LYS A 160 5.31 1.00 -17.41
C LYS A 160 3.84 0.56 -17.27
N ARG A 161 3.42 0.11 -16.10
CA ARG A 161 2.06 -0.42 -15.87
C ARG A 161 1.46 0.20 -14.62
N GLY A 162 0.24 0.70 -14.75
CA GLY A 162 -0.51 1.30 -13.65
C GLY A 162 -0.08 2.73 -13.28
N ASN A 163 -0.93 3.39 -12.52
CA ASN A 163 -0.71 4.75 -12.01
C ASN A 163 -0.23 4.69 -10.56
N ILE A 164 1.09 4.80 -10.35
CA ILE A 164 1.69 4.81 -9.01
C ILE A 164 1.16 5.97 -8.17
N GLY A 165 0.98 7.15 -8.78
CA GLY A 165 0.43 8.33 -8.10
C GLY A 165 -0.94 8.05 -7.49
N LYS A 166 -1.82 7.36 -8.22
CA LYS A 166 -3.13 6.94 -7.69
C LYS A 166 -2.98 6.04 -6.45
N ILE A 167 -2.06 5.07 -6.48
CA ILE A 167 -1.83 4.17 -5.34
C ILE A 167 -1.36 4.94 -4.11
N LEU A 168 -0.40 5.88 -4.29
CA LEU A 168 0.08 6.73 -3.21
C LEU A 168 -1.03 7.64 -2.66
N SER A 169 -1.88 8.21 -3.54
CA SER A 169 -3.04 9.02 -3.15
C SER A 169 -4.03 8.21 -2.31
N VAL A 170 -4.31 6.96 -2.70
CA VAL A 170 -5.17 6.05 -1.92
C VAL A 170 -4.58 5.82 -0.52
N PHE A 171 -3.28 5.61 -0.40
CA PHE A 171 -2.65 5.48 0.91
C PHE A 171 -2.77 6.77 1.74
N CYS A 172 -2.56 7.95 1.14
CA CYS A 172 -2.75 9.23 1.83
C CYS A 172 -4.20 9.41 2.30
N GLN A 173 -5.16 9.13 1.44
CA GLN A 173 -6.60 9.19 1.77
C GLN A 173 -6.97 8.28 2.95
N HIS A 174 -6.22 7.21 3.15
CA HIS A 174 -6.44 6.26 4.25
C HIS A 174 -5.50 6.46 5.45
N GLY A 175 -4.78 7.60 5.50
CA GLY A 175 -4.02 8.02 6.68
C GLY A 175 -2.50 7.89 6.59
N ALA A 176 -1.94 7.60 5.42
CA ALA A 176 -0.50 7.73 5.21
C ALA A 176 -0.11 9.21 5.12
N SER A 177 1.16 9.53 5.45
CA SER A 177 1.69 10.89 5.30
C SER A 177 1.70 11.32 3.83
N GLN A 178 1.31 12.56 3.55
CA GLN A 178 1.42 13.13 2.19
C GLN A 178 2.87 13.21 1.70
N SER A 179 3.88 13.11 2.56
CA SER A 179 5.29 13.06 2.16
C SER A 179 5.60 11.91 1.18
N ILE A 180 4.84 10.81 1.22
CA ILE A 180 5.02 9.69 0.28
C ILE A 180 4.77 10.08 -1.18
N LEU A 181 4.05 11.16 -1.43
CA LEU A 181 3.78 11.66 -2.78
C LEU A 181 5.01 12.35 -3.41
N SER A 182 5.90 12.88 -2.59
CA SER A 182 7.08 13.63 -3.01
C SER A 182 8.40 12.88 -2.83
N ASP A 183 8.49 11.95 -1.88
CA ASP A 183 9.70 11.19 -1.61
C ASP A 183 10.03 10.23 -2.76
N VAL A 184 11.32 10.18 -3.15
CA VAL A 184 11.79 9.26 -4.21
C VAL A 184 11.78 7.80 -3.73
N HIS A 185 11.97 7.57 -2.44
CA HIS A 185 11.89 6.26 -1.79
C HIS A 185 10.85 6.29 -0.67
N PRO A 186 9.55 6.38 -1.01
CA PRO A 186 8.51 6.55 -0.02
C PRO A 186 8.31 5.29 0.82
N HIS A 187 7.98 5.51 2.10
CA HIS A 187 7.57 4.46 3.03
C HIS A 187 6.49 4.98 3.99
N ILE A 188 5.63 4.10 4.47
CA ILE A 188 4.52 4.49 5.36
C ILE A 188 4.94 4.47 6.82
N GLY A 189 5.75 3.51 7.21
CA GLY A 189 6.17 3.26 8.58
C GLY A 189 5.38 2.12 9.24
N THR A 190 6.08 1.34 10.04
CA THR A 190 5.58 0.10 10.67
C THR A 190 4.37 0.34 11.57
N ASP A 191 4.32 1.48 12.27
CA ASP A 191 3.24 1.80 13.20
C ASP A 191 1.99 2.32 12.48
N ARG A 192 2.15 2.94 11.31
CA ARG A 192 1.06 3.57 10.56
C ARG A 192 0.39 2.62 9.58
N LEU A 193 1.15 1.72 8.98
CA LEU A 193 0.64 0.82 7.94
C LEU A 193 -0.57 -0.03 8.39
N PRO A 194 -0.59 -0.63 9.60
CA PRO A 194 -1.77 -1.34 10.09
C PRO A 194 -3.04 -0.47 10.13
N LYS A 195 -2.90 0.80 10.53
CA LYS A 195 -4.03 1.74 10.58
C LYS A 195 -4.53 2.13 9.19
N VAL A 196 -3.62 2.30 8.24
CA VAL A 196 -3.98 2.54 6.82
C VAL A 196 -4.76 1.35 6.26
N ILE A 197 -4.31 0.12 6.53
CA ILE A 197 -4.99 -1.11 6.12
C ILE A 197 -6.40 -1.17 6.71
N GLU A 198 -6.54 -0.92 8.01
CA GLU A 198 -7.82 -0.87 8.70
C GLU A 198 -8.76 0.19 8.09
N ASN A 199 -8.25 1.38 7.79
CA ASN A 199 -9.03 2.45 7.17
C ASN A 199 -9.51 2.08 5.75
N ILE A 200 -8.70 1.34 4.97
CA ILE A 200 -9.13 0.79 3.68
C ILE A 200 -10.30 -0.19 3.89
N ARG A 201 -10.21 -1.11 4.85
CA ARG A 201 -11.30 -2.02 5.19
C ARG A 201 -12.57 -1.26 5.59
N HIS A 202 -12.45 -0.23 6.42
CA HIS A 202 -13.59 0.60 6.80
C HIS A 202 -14.24 1.31 5.60
N THR A 203 -13.45 1.73 4.61
CA THR A 203 -13.99 2.29 3.38
C THR A 203 -14.77 1.23 2.59
N ILE A 204 -14.25 0.01 2.46
CA ILE A 204 -14.95 -1.09 1.80
C ILE A 204 -16.29 -1.37 2.48
N LEU A 205 -16.30 -1.49 3.82
CA LEU A 205 -17.52 -1.76 4.59
C LEU A 205 -18.54 -0.62 4.50
N ARG A 206 -18.11 0.63 4.64
CA ARG A 206 -19.00 1.81 4.55
C ARG A 206 -19.63 1.96 3.16
N SER A 207 -18.96 1.50 2.14
CA SER A 207 -19.48 1.50 0.75
C SER A 207 -20.38 0.30 0.44
N GLY A 208 -20.77 -0.52 1.43
CA GLY A 208 -21.65 -1.68 1.25
C GLY A 208 -20.97 -2.96 0.78
N GLY A 209 -19.62 -2.98 0.76
CA GLY A 209 -18.85 -4.23 0.59
C GLY A 209 -18.82 -5.07 1.86
N GLU A 210 -18.30 -6.28 1.77
CA GLU A 210 -18.15 -7.22 2.88
C GLU A 210 -16.70 -7.68 3.03
N VAL A 211 -16.29 -7.98 4.29
CA VAL A 211 -15.00 -8.60 4.59
C VAL A 211 -15.21 -9.70 5.62
N HIS A 212 -14.91 -10.94 5.23
CA HIS A 212 -15.07 -12.13 6.05
C HIS A 212 -13.69 -12.70 6.41
N PHE A 213 -13.29 -12.52 7.66
CA PHE A 213 -12.07 -13.12 8.22
C PHE A 213 -12.29 -14.58 8.63
N ASN A 214 -11.19 -15.28 8.88
CA ASN A 214 -11.19 -16.71 9.20
C ASN A 214 -11.97 -17.53 8.17
N THR A 215 -11.99 -17.09 6.91
CA THR A 215 -12.77 -17.66 5.82
C THR A 215 -11.83 -18.05 4.68
N LYS A 216 -11.57 -19.35 4.58
CA LYS A 216 -10.62 -19.94 3.65
C LYS A 216 -11.33 -20.52 2.43
N MET A 217 -10.98 -20.07 1.24
CA MET A 217 -11.44 -20.69 0.00
C MET A 217 -10.96 -22.14 -0.08
N THR A 218 -11.86 -23.06 -0.36
CA THR A 218 -11.58 -24.49 -0.55
C THR A 218 -11.63 -24.91 -2.00
N SER A 219 -12.55 -24.32 -2.78
CA SER A 219 -12.67 -24.61 -4.22
C SER A 219 -13.34 -23.47 -4.98
N LEU A 220 -13.19 -23.48 -6.30
CA LEU A 220 -13.95 -22.67 -7.22
C LEU A 220 -15.26 -23.39 -7.58
N GLN A 221 -16.32 -22.63 -7.82
CA GLN A 221 -17.54 -23.11 -8.46
C GLN A 221 -17.44 -22.82 -9.94
N ILE A 222 -17.45 -23.86 -10.76
CA ILE A 222 -17.29 -23.75 -12.22
C ILE A 222 -18.53 -24.37 -12.88
N VAL A 223 -19.15 -23.61 -13.79
CA VAL A 223 -20.28 -24.07 -14.59
C VAL A 223 -19.90 -23.92 -16.07
N GLY A 224 -19.75 -25.03 -16.76
CA GLY A 224 -19.10 -25.03 -18.08
C GLY A 224 -17.66 -24.52 -17.95
N ASP A 225 -17.34 -23.47 -18.71
CA ASP A 225 -16.00 -22.83 -18.70
C ASP A 225 -15.96 -21.54 -17.84
N MET A 226 -17.02 -21.25 -17.09
CA MET A 226 -17.10 -20.02 -16.30
C MET A 226 -16.97 -20.29 -14.79
N VAL A 227 -16.14 -19.48 -14.12
CA VAL A 227 -16.10 -19.41 -12.67
C VAL A 227 -17.28 -18.58 -12.18
N THR A 228 -18.18 -19.18 -11.40
CA THR A 228 -19.41 -18.56 -10.91
C THR A 228 -19.40 -18.26 -9.42
N GLY A 229 -18.35 -18.67 -8.70
CA GLY A 229 -18.22 -18.44 -7.27
C GLY A 229 -17.11 -19.26 -6.64
N ILE A 230 -17.15 -19.33 -5.31
CA ILE A 230 -16.25 -20.14 -4.49
C ILE A 230 -17.02 -20.91 -3.42
N LYS A 231 -16.45 -22.02 -2.96
CA LYS A 231 -16.72 -22.60 -1.65
C LYS A 231 -15.64 -22.19 -0.66
N ALA A 232 -16.03 -21.88 0.54
CA ALA A 232 -15.11 -21.50 1.61
C ALA A 232 -15.53 -22.14 2.93
N VAL A 233 -14.55 -22.31 3.82
CA VAL A 233 -14.75 -22.85 5.17
C VAL A 233 -14.29 -21.82 6.20
N ASN A 234 -15.08 -21.64 7.25
CA ASN A 234 -14.64 -20.88 8.40
C ASN A 234 -13.59 -21.68 9.17
N THR A 235 -12.38 -21.15 9.30
CA THR A 235 -11.21 -21.86 9.87
C THR A 235 -11.32 -22.12 11.39
N ILE A 236 -12.27 -21.45 12.07
CA ILE A 236 -12.51 -21.61 13.51
C ILE A 236 -13.67 -22.62 13.76
N THR A 237 -14.78 -22.44 13.05
CA THR A 237 -16.01 -23.18 13.29
C THR A 237 -16.19 -24.40 12.38
N GLY A 238 -15.43 -24.49 11.30
CA GLY A 238 -15.60 -25.53 10.27
C GLY A 238 -16.84 -25.35 9.39
N LYS A 239 -17.61 -24.25 9.55
CA LYS A 239 -18.82 -24.00 8.76
C LYS A 239 -18.44 -23.71 7.31
N GLU A 240 -19.05 -24.45 6.39
CA GLU A 240 -18.94 -24.19 4.97
C GLU A 240 -19.93 -23.11 4.52
N THR A 241 -19.50 -22.28 3.56
CA THR A 241 -20.31 -21.21 2.96
C THR A 241 -19.95 -21.09 1.48
N GLU A 242 -20.94 -20.82 0.66
CA GLU A 242 -20.76 -20.54 -0.77
C GLU A 242 -20.92 -19.05 -1.04
N TYR A 243 -20.03 -18.51 -1.87
CA TYR A 243 -20.06 -17.12 -2.31
C TYR A 243 -20.19 -17.10 -3.84
N SER A 244 -21.26 -16.50 -4.34
CA SER A 244 -21.57 -16.45 -5.77
C SER A 244 -21.12 -15.14 -6.43
N GLY A 245 -20.61 -15.21 -7.65
CA GLY A 245 -20.18 -14.09 -8.46
C GLY A 245 -18.83 -14.34 -9.14
N PRO A 246 -18.41 -13.44 -10.04
CA PRO A 246 -17.05 -13.45 -10.58
C PRO A 246 -16.01 -13.43 -9.45
N VAL A 247 -14.86 -14.06 -9.67
CA VAL A 247 -13.83 -14.28 -8.62
C VAL A 247 -12.53 -13.61 -9.00
N ILE A 248 -11.97 -12.85 -8.06
CA ILE A 248 -10.58 -12.33 -8.12
C ILE A 248 -9.75 -13.12 -7.12
N LEU A 249 -8.76 -13.90 -7.60
CA LEU A 249 -7.81 -14.59 -6.74
C LEU A 249 -6.64 -13.65 -6.39
N ALA A 250 -6.61 -13.18 -5.14
CA ALA A 250 -5.59 -12.28 -4.59
C ALA A 250 -4.83 -12.93 -3.41
N THR A 251 -4.61 -14.23 -3.48
CA THR A 251 -4.14 -15.10 -2.38
C THR A 251 -2.66 -14.96 -2.04
N GLY A 252 -1.90 -14.19 -2.83
CA GLY A 252 -0.46 -14.04 -2.66
C GLY A 252 0.33 -15.30 -3.09
N HIS A 253 1.65 -15.21 -3.00
CA HIS A 253 2.55 -16.27 -3.47
C HIS A 253 2.73 -17.42 -2.48
N SER A 254 2.34 -17.26 -1.23
CA SER A 254 2.54 -18.26 -0.16
C SER A 254 1.38 -19.24 0.00
N ALA A 255 0.26 -19.02 -0.69
CA ALA A 255 -0.94 -19.87 -0.63
C ALA A 255 -0.74 -21.17 -1.45
N ARG A 256 0.19 -22.03 -1.01
CA ARG A 256 0.57 -23.26 -1.73
C ARG A 256 -0.59 -24.24 -1.89
N ASP A 257 -1.52 -24.25 -0.97
CA ASP A 257 -2.76 -25.05 -1.03
C ASP A 257 -3.63 -24.61 -2.22
N VAL A 258 -3.77 -23.31 -2.46
CA VAL A 258 -4.50 -22.78 -3.61
C VAL A 258 -3.80 -23.18 -4.91
N TYR A 259 -2.47 -23.06 -5.00
CA TYR A 259 -1.73 -23.49 -6.19
C TYR A 259 -1.86 -24.99 -6.45
N ARG A 260 -1.81 -25.84 -5.40
CA ARG A 260 -2.03 -27.28 -5.54
C ARG A 260 -3.45 -27.59 -6.01
N TYR A 261 -4.45 -26.89 -5.46
CA TYR A 261 -5.83 -27.02 -5.90
C TYR A 261 -5.98 -26.65 -7.39
N LEU A 262 -5.45 -25.49 -7.82
CA LEU A 262 -5.51 -25.06 -9.21
C LEU A 262 -4.78 -26.04 -10.15
N HIS A 263 -3.62 -26.55 -9.74
CA HIS A 263 -2.88 -27.55 -10.52
C HIS A 263 -3.63 -28.88 -10.66
N GLY A 264 -4.38 -29.28 -9.63
CA GLY A 264 -5.23 -30.48 -9.65
C GLY A 264 -6.59 -30.31 -10.31
N SER A 265 -6.91 -29.08 -10.74
CA SER A 265 -8.16 -28.75 -11.46
C SER A 265 -7.87 -28.57 -12.96
N SER A 266 -8.91 -28.29 -13.76
CA SER A 266 -8.77 -28.06 -15.20
C SER A 266 -8.19 -26.68 -15.56
N ILE A 267 -7.58 -25.97 -14.59
CA ILE A 267 -7.04 -24.63 -14.80
C ILE A 267 -5.55 -24.76 -15.17
N GLU A 268 -5.16 -24.19 -16.30
CA GLU A 268 -3.78 -24.15 -16.75
C GLU A 268 -2.93 -23.26 -15.84
N ILE A 269 -1.81 -23.80 -15.34
CA ILE A 269 -0.80 -23.08 -14.57
C ILE A 269 0.55 -23.16 -15.29
N GLN A 270 1.17 -22.02 -15.51
CA GLN A 270 2.49 -21.92 -16.13
C GLN A 270 3.57 -21.59 -15.10
N GLN A 271 4.73 -22.22 -15.23
CA GLN A 271 5.89 -21.89 -14.42
C GLN A 271 6.43 -20.51 -14.79
N LYS A 272 6.80 -19.72 -13.76
CA LYS A 272 7.43 -18.42 -13.94
C LYS A 272 8.67 -18.33 -13.06
N GLY A 273 9.77 -17.85 -13.65
CA GLY A 273 11.01 -17.60 -12.92
C GLY A 273 10.84 -16.58 -11.81
N ILE A 274 11.51 -16.79 -10.69
CA ILE A 274 11.57 -15.88 -9.55
C ILE A 274 13.01 -15.42 -9.32
N ALA A 275 13.18 -14.23 -8.76
CA ALA A 275 14.46 -13.76 -8.24
C ALA A 275 14.56 -14.16 -6.76
N VAL A 276 15.70 -14.78 -6.41
CA VAL A 276 16.03 -15.16 -5.04
C VAL A 276 17.28 -14.40 -4.61
N GLY A 277 17.27 -13.91 -3.37
CA GLY A 277 18.40 -13.20 -2.79
C GLY A 277 18.48 -13.43 -1.29
N VAL A 278 19.51 -12.85 -0.68
CA VAL A 278 19.73 -12.86 0.76
C VAL A 278 19.53 -11.46 1.33
N ARG A 279 19.17 -11.40 2.60
CA ARG A 279 19.14 -10.17 3.39
C ARG A 279 20.46 -10.06 4.15
N LEU A 280 21.15 -8.95 3.97
CA LEU A 280 22.33 -8.59 4.76
C LEU A 280 21.93 -7.54 5.78
N GLU A 281 22.38 -7.72 7.02
CA GLU A 281 22.17 -6.77 8.10
C GLU A 281 23.52 -6.24 8.59
N HIS A 282 23.58 -4.94 8.83
CA HIS A 282 24.75 -4.24 9.31
C HIS A 282 24.36 -3.31 10.47
N PRO A 283 25.27 -2.98 11.39
CA PRO A 283 25.07 -1.89 12.34
C PRO A 283 24.79 -0.56 11.62
N SER A 284 23.81 0.21 12.10
CA SER A 284 23.44 1.49 11.48
C SER A 284 24.63 2.45 11.37
N GLU A 285 25.47 2.53 12.42
CA GLU A 285 26.68 3.36 12.44
C GLU A 285 27.65 3.06 11.28
N LEU A 286 27.80 1.77 10.92
CA LEU A 286 28.65 1.39 9.79
C LEU A 286 28.08 1.93 8.47
N ILE A 287 26.77 1.80 8.28
CA ILE A 287 26.10 2.28 7.07
C ILE A 287 26.14 3.81 7.00
N ASP A 288 25.87 4.50 8.14
CA ASP A 288 25.87 5.95 8.21
C ASP A 288 27.26 6.51 7.91
N ARG A 289 28.32 5.90 8.45
CA ARG A 289 29.71 6.27 8.15
C ARG A 289 30.05 6.11 6.67
N ILE A 290 29.62 5.01 6.05
CA ILE A 290 29.88 4.74 4.62
C ILE A 290 29.10 5.71 3.74
N GLN A 291 27.81 5.95 4.05
CA GLN A 291 26.89 6.70 3.19
C GLN A 291 26.95 8.22 3.43
N TYR A 292 27.09 8.65 4.68
CA TYR A 292 26.93 10.04 5.08
C TYR A 292 28.24 10.64 5.64
N HIS A 293 29.28 9.82 5.77
CA HIS A 293 30.62 10.26 6.19
C HIS A 293 30.67 10.86 7.63
N ASN A 294 29.77 10.41 8.51
CA ASN A 294 29.68 10.82 9.92
C ASN A 294 30.51 9.93 10.84
#